data_001d35feb6802d3cb15e61d5d3e1b0da
#
_entry.id   001d35feb6802d3cb15e61d5d3e1b0da
#
_cell.length_a   1.000
_cell.length_b   1.000
_cell.length_c   1.000
_cell.angle_alpha   90.00
_cell.angle_beta   90.00
_cell.angle_gamma   90.00
#
_symmetry.space_group_name_H-M   'P 1'
#
loop_
_entity.id
_entity.type
_entity.pdbx_description
1 polymer ?
#
loop_
_entity_poly.entity_id
_entity_poly.type
_entity_poly.pdbx_seq_one_letter_code
_entity_poly.pdbx_strand_id
1 'polypeptide(L)'
;MAYYLRQDKKKKGTYLQMYESYWDKEKKQPRSRNIESFGYVSNLISNEIPDPVSYYQKYVEKKNREHADSVADQTRPRAFTAQLEKNIGYFLASSLLSELNVRETIDILASQKRFQFDLYDMIAQLIYARILYPCSKSKTASTVFPYLYHGVPISEDQIYDGCAFIGESYKKYIELFNHCYEEHYKRNFSSVFFNCTNYYFEIDLPKEDKQKGPSKENRHGPIIGQALLL
;
A
#
# COMPACT_ATOMS: atom_id res chain seq x y z
N MET A 1 -0.31 -12.80 -14.05
CA MET A 1 -0.61 -13.72 -15.16
C MET A 1 -2.01 -13.41 -15.65
N ALA A 2 -2.27 -13.42 -16.95
CA ALA A 2 -3.59 -13.15 -17.50
C ALA A 2 -3.90 -14.16 -18.63
N TYR A 3 -5.14 -14.61 -18.64
CA TYR A 3 -5.66 -15.44 -19.73
C TYR A 3 -6.23 -14.57 -20.83
N TYR A 4 -6.09 -14.99 -22.09
CA TYR A 4 -6.70 -14.31 -23.23
C TYR A 4 -7.17 -15.31 -24.28
N LEU A 5 -8.23 -14.93 -25.00
CA LEU A 5 -8.77 -15.72 -26.10
C LEU A 5 -7.96 -15.44 -27.37
N ARG A 6 -7.33 -16.46 -27.90
CA ARG A 6 -6.61 -16.43 -29.17
C ARG A 6 -7.48 -17.03 -30.28
N GLN A 7 -7.53 -16.32 -31.42
CA GLN A 7 -8.27 -16.70 -32.62
C GLN A 7 -7.28 -16.95 -33.75
N ASP A 8 -7.04 -18.21 -34.07
CA ASP A 8 -6.14 -18.59 -35.15
C ASP A 8 -6.93 -18.91 -36.43
N LYS A 9 -6.66 -18.18 -37.51
CA LYS A 9 -7.22 -18.47 -38.85
C LYS A 9 -6.50 -19.65 -39.45
N LYS A 10 -7.17 -20.80 -39.58
CA LYS A 10 -6.65 -22.04 -40.20
C LYS A 10 -7.45 -22.36 -41.48
N LYS A 11 -6.95 -23.31 -42.29
CA LYS A 11 -7.59 -23.72 -43.57
C LYS A 11 -9.07 -24.14 -43.40
N LYS A 12 -9.44 -24.67 -42.24
CA LYS A 12 -10.82 -25.11 -41.91
C LYS A 12 -11.67 -24.06 -41.18
N GLY A 13 -11.21 -22.81 -41.07
CA GLY A 13 -11.90 -21.73 -40.37
C GLY A 13 -11.15 -21.20 -39.14
N THR A 14 -11.83 -20.35 -38.35
CA THR A 14 -11.25 -19.78 -37.14
C THR A 14 -11.26 -20.80 -36.00
N TYR A 15 -10.12 -20.98 -35.38
CA TYR A 15 -9.89 -21.89 -34.26
C TYR A 15 -9.70 -21.10 -32.97
N LEU A 16 -10.44 -21.43 -31.91
CA LEU A 16 -10.42 -20.73 -30.63
C LEU A 16 -9.58 -21.49 -29.61
N GLN A 17 -8.75 -20.76 -28.89
CA GLN A 17 -7.88 -21.29 -27.83
C GLN A 17 -7.73 -20.28 -26.70
N MET A 18 -7.58 -20.74 -25.46
CA MET A 18 -7.21 -19.92 -24.33
C MET A 18 -5.72 -20.05 -24.05
N TYR A 19 -5.05 -18.91 -24.02
CA TYR A 19 -3.64 -18.80 -23.69
C TYR A 19 -3.44 -18.08 -22.38
N GLU A 20 -2.39 -18.45 -21.65
CA GLU A 20 -1.90 -17.75 -20.48
C GLU A 20 -0.63 -17.00 -20.83
N SER A 21 -0.57 -15.72 -20.49
CA SER A 21 0.64 -14.91 -20.55
C SER A 21 1.42 -15.00 -19.24
N TYR A 22 2.71 -15.30 -19.31
CA TYR A 22 3.60 -15.37 -18.15
C TYR A 22 4.98 -14.82 -18.46
N TRP A 23 5.69 -14.42 -17.42
CA TRP A 23 7.07 -13.97 -17.52
C TRP A 23 8.04 -15.15 -17.39
N ASP A 24 8.83 -15.40 -18.41
CA ASP A 24 9.90 -16.41 -18.38
C ASP A 24 11.13 -15.82 -17.68
N LYS A 25 11.43 -16.30 -16.49
CA LYS A 25 12.53 -15.78 -15.65
C LYS A 25 13.91 -16.10 -16.22
N GLU A 26 14.06 -17.22 -16.94
CA GLU A 26 15.34 -17.64 -17.53
C GLU A 26 15.66 -16.79 -18.77
N LYS A 27 14.66 -16.58 -19.62
CA LYS A 27 14.81 -15.85 -20.88
C LYS A 27 14.50 -14.36 -20.77
N LYS A 28 14.08 -13.89 -19.58
CA LYS A 28 13.74 -12.49 -19.27
C LYS A 28 12.80 -11.85 -20.31
N GLN A 29 11.80 -12.60 -20.77
CA GLN A 29 10.84 -12.14 -21.78
C GLN A 29 9.42 -12.66 -21.49
N PRO A 30 8.37 -11.95 -21.95
CA PRO A 30 7.00 -12.45 -21.88
C PRO A 30 6.83 -13.65 -22.81
N ARG A 31 6.15 -14.68 -22.33
CA ARG A 31 5.77 -15.87 -23.08
C ARG A 31 4.32 -16.20 -22.86
N SER A 32 3.78 -17.01 -23.77
CA SER A 32 2.43 -17.53 -23.63
C SER A 32 2.40 -19.04 -23.86
N ARG A 33 1.52 -19.71 -23.12
CA ARG A 33 1.27 -21.15 -23.29
C ARG A 33 -0.21 -21.39 -23.50
N ASN A 34 -0.51 -22.42 -24.30
CA ASN A 34 -1.87 -22.89 -24.48
C ASN A 34 -2.35 -23.56 -23.18
N ILE A 35 -3.50 -23.16 -22.70
CA ILE A 35 -4.15 -23.76 -21.53
C ILE A 35 -5.29 -24.65 -21.96
N GLU A 36 -6.12 -24.18 -22.91
CA GLU A 36 -7.30 -24.90 -23.35
C GLU A 36 -7.61 -24.62 -24.81
N SER A 37 -8.05 -25.62 -25.55
CA SER A 37 -8.40 -25.53 -26.96
C SER A 37 -9.89 -25.82 -27.15
N PHE A 38 -10.64 -24.81 -27.61
CA PHE A 38 -12.11 -24.92 -27.74
C PHE A 38 -12.55 -25.52 -29.07
N GLY A 39 -11.76 -25.34 -30.14
CA GLY A 39 -12.05 -25.90 -31.43
C GLY A 39 -12.39 -24.87 -32.49
N TYR A 40 -12.90 -25.38 -33.64
CA TYR A 40 -13.33 -24.51 -34.74
C TYR A 40 -14.69 -23.87 -34.46
N VAL A 41 -14.79 -22.57 -34.79
CA VAL A 41 -16.03 -21.81 -34.63
C VAL A 41 -17.21 -22.47 -35.33
N SER A 42 -17.03 -23.05 -36.53
CA SER A 42 -18.06 -23.78 -37.25
C SER A 42 -18.63 -24.96 -36.47
N ASN A 43 -17.75 -25.74 -35.84
CA ASN A 43 -18.18 -26.89 -35.01
C ASN A 43 -18.89 -26.48 -33.72
N LEU A 44 -18.44 -25.35 -33.14
CA LEU A 44 -19.04 -24.81 -31.91
C LEU A 44 -20.45 -24.26 -32.15
N ILE A 45 -20.68 -23.65 -33.33
CA ILE A 45 -22.02 -23.22 -33.75
C ILE A 45 -22.94 -24.45 -33.94
N SER A 46 -22.42 -25.53 -34.49
CA SER A 46 -23.16 -26.78 -34.64
C SER A 46 -23.51 -27.44 -33.31
N ASN A 47 -22.79 -27.13 -32.25
CA ASN A 47 -23.00 -27.58 -30.88
C ASN A 47 -23.83 -26.59 -30.04
N GLU A 48 -24.77 -25.87 -30.65
CA GLU A 48 -25.74 -24.98 -30.00
C GLU A 48 -25.15 -23.70 -29.35
N ILE A 49 -23.94 -23.27 -29.71
CA ILE A 49 -23.37 -22.00 -29.25
C ILE A 49 -23.50 -20.95 -30.37
N PRO A 50 -24.52 -20.05 -30.34
CA PRO A 50 -24.79 -19.14 -31.45
C PRO A 50 -23.65 -18.18 -31.77
N ASP A 51 -22.93 -17.69 -30.74
CA ASP A 51 -21.77 -16.83 -30.86
C ASP A 51 -20.60 -17.38 -29.99
N PRO A 52 -19.80 -18.32 -30.53
CA PRO A 52 -18.71 -18.93 -29.78
C PRO A 52 -17.63 -17.94 -29.36
N VAL A 53 -17.39 -16.88 -30.14
CA VAL A 53 -16.35 -15.90 -29.82
C VAL A 53 -16.73 -15.12 -28.56
N SER A 54 -17.92 -14.54 -28.54
CA SER A 54 -18.42 -13.79 -27.39
C SER A 54 -18.59 -14.69 -26.14
N TYR A 55 -19.05 -15.92 -26.34
CA TYR A 55 -19.21 -16.90 -25.26
C TYR A 55 -17.86 -17.20 -24.58
N TYR A 56 -16.84 -17.57 -25.35
CA TYR A 56 -15.53 -17.91 -24.80
C TYR A 56 -14.74 -16.68 -24.31
N GLN A 57 -15.06 -15.49 -24.84
CA GLN A 57 -14.49 -14.25 -24.28
C GLN A 57 -14.99 -14.01 -22.87
N LYS A 58 -16.28 -14.16 -22.60
CA LYS A 58 -16.86 -14.10 -21.25
C LYS A 58 -16.33 -15.19 -20.33
N TYR A 59 -16.12 -16.39 -20.88
CA TYR A 59 -15.50 -17.49 -20.13
C TYR A 59 -14.08 -17.16 -19.69
N VAL A 60 -13.24 -16.62 -20.58
CA VAL A 60 -11.88 -16.18 -20.25
C VAL A 60 -11.89 -15.05 -19.24
N GLU A 61 -12.79 -14.08 -19.34
CA GLU A 61 -12.97 -13.00 -18.38
C GLU A 61 -13.34 -13.55 -16.98
N LYS A 62 -14.25 -14.52 -16.95
CA LYS A 62 -14.61 -15.20 -15.69
C LYS A 62 -13.41 -15.91 -15.07
N LYS A 63 -12.62 -16.63 -15.86
CA LYS A 63 -11.37 -17.28 -15.42
C LYS A 63 -10.34 -16.28 -14.91
N ASN A 64 -10.20 -15.12 -15.54
CA ASN A 64 -9.32 -14.06 -15.06
C ASN A 64 -9.77 -13.49 -13.71
N ARG A 65 -11.08 -13.33 -13.48
CA ARG A 65 -11.62 -12.90 -12.18
C ARG A 65 -11.35 -13.95 -11.10
N GLU A 66 -11.68 -15.22 -11.37
CA GLU A 66 -11.41 -16.32 -10.45
C GLU A 66 -9.91 -16.44 -10.10
N HIS A 67 -9.02 -16.24 -11.11
CA HIS A 67 -7.59 -16.23 -10.89
C HIS A 67 -7.13 -15.00 -10.08
N ALA A 68 -7.66 -13.82 -10.36
CA ALA A 68 -7.37 -12.61 -9.59
C ALA A 68 -7.82 -12.76 -8.13
N ASP A 69 -8.99 -13.33 -7.90
CA ASP A 69 -9.51 -13.61 -6.55
C ASP A 69 -8.66 -14.67 -5.83
N SER A 70 -8.21 -15.72 -6.52
CA SER A 70 -7.33 -16.75 -5.94
C SER A 70 -5.93 -16.22 -5.62
N VAL A 71 -5.37 -15.33 -6.46
CA VAL A 71 -4.08 -14.67 -6.19
C VAL A 71 -4.24 -13.65 -5.06
N ALA A 72 -5.33 -12.90 -5.04
CA ALA A 72 -5.65 -12.00 -3.93
C ALA A 72 -5.80 -12.77 -2.62
N ASP A 73 -6.37 -13.97 -2.65
CA ASP A 73 -6.53 -14.84 -1.47
C ASP A 73 -5.19 -15.47 -1.01
N GLN A 74 -4.29 -15.78 -1.94
CA GLN A 74 -2.95 -16.29 -1.63
C GLN A 74 -1.98 -15.18 -1.15
N THR A 75 -2.19 -13.95 -1.57
CA THR A 75 -1.42 -12.79 -1.11
C THR A 75 -2.03 -12.11 0.11
N ARG A 76 -3.25 -12.43 0.46
CA ARG A 76 -3.77 -12.10 1.79
C ARG A 76 -2.93 -12.88 2.80
N PRO A 77 -2.30 -12.22 3.79
CA PRO A 77 -1.89 -12.95 4.98
C PRO A 77 -3.13 -13.73 5.41
N ARG A 78 -3.00 -15.07 5.59
CA ARG A 78 -4.12 -15.91 5.97
C ARG A 78 -4.95 -15.17 7.00
N ALA A 79 -6.12 -14.72 6.61
CA ALA A 79 -7.08 -14.22 7.56
C ALA A 79 -7.38 -15.39 8.49
N PHE A 80 -6.72 -15.42 9.63
CA PHE A 80 -7.24 -16.12 10.77
C PHE A 80 -8.71 -15.72 10.83
N THR A 81 -9.58 -16.67 11.06
CA THR A 81 -11.05 -16.54 11.13
C THR A 81 -11.43 -15.18 11.69
N ALA A 82 -11.74 -14.25 10.78
CA ALA A 82 -11.30 -12.87 10.86
C ALA A 82 -12.13 -11.99 11.81
N GLN A 83 -12.97 -12.53 12.66
CA GLN A 83 -13.86 -11.70 13.49
C GLN A 83 -13.50 -11.63 14.98
N LEU A 84 -12.55 -12.40 15.48
CA LEU A 84 -12.24 -12.44 16.91
C LEU A 84 -10.81 -12.00 17.27
N GLU A 85 -9.86 -12.03 16.35
CA GLU A 85 -8.48 -11.70 16.66
C GLU A 85 -8.21 -10.22 16.38
N LYS A 86 -7.89 -9.48 17.44
CA LYS A 86 -7.44 -8.09 17.38
C LYS A 86 -5.99 -8.00 17.80
N ASN A 87 -5.23 -7.15 17.11
CA ASN A 87 -3.85 -6.88 17.46
C ASN A 87 -3.78 -5.91 18.63
N ILE A 88 -3.11 -6.33 19.70
CA ILE A 88 -2.86 -5.54 20.91
C ILE A 88 -1.40 -5.12 21.06
N GLY A 89 -0.53 -5.50 20.11
CA GLY A 89 0.90 -5.26 20.18
C GLY A 89 1.31 -3.78 20.23
N TYR A 90 0.38 -2.89 19.96
CA TYR A 90 0.60 -1.44 20.03
C TYR A 90 0.48 -0.85 21.45
N PHE A 91 0.07 -1.61 22.45
CA PHE A 91 -0.17 -1.07 23.81
C PHE A 91 1.05 -0.37 24.40
N LEU A 92 2.27 -0.89 24.16
CA LEU A 92 3.49 -0.22 24.57
C LEU A 92 3.64 1.15 23.92
N ALA A 93 3.41 1.25 22.60
CA ALA A 93 3.45 2.53 21.89
C ALA A 93 2.35 3.49 22.38
N SER A 94 1.16 2.97 22.66
CA SER A 94 0.06 3.76 23.24
C SER A 94 0.42 4.31 24.60
N SER A 95 1.05 3.51 25.46
CA SER A 95 1.53 3.96 26.77
C SER A 95 2.56 5.10 26.65
N LEU A 96 3.52 4.96 25.73
CA LEU A 96 4.52 6.01 25.47
C LEU A 96 3.90 7.30 24.92
N LEU A 97 2.93 7.20 24.00
CA LEU A 97 2.24 8.38 23.48
C LEU A 97 1.43 9.10 24.58
N SER A 98 0.85 8.33 25.51
CA SER A 98 0.16 8.88 26.68
C SER A 98 1.13 9.54 27.65
N GLU A 99 2.24 8.88 27.99
CA GLU A 99 3.27 9.42 28.89
C GLU A 99 3.86 10.74 28.36
N LEU A 100 4.06 10.84 27.05
CA LEU A 100 4.57 12.04 26.37
C LEU A 100 3.50 13.11 26.10
N ASN A 101 2.27 12.95 26.58
CA ASN A 101 1.15 13.87 26.35
C ASN A 101 0.93 14.26 24.87
N VAL A 102 1.17 13.28 23.95
CA VAL A 102 1.08 13.54 22.51
C VAL A 102 -0.33 13.94 22.08
N ARG A 103 -1.37 13.42 22.77
CA ARG A 103 -2.76 13.83 22.51
C ARG A 103 -2.94 15.33 22.72
N GLU A 104 -2.49 15.86 23.84
CA GLU A 104 -2.61 17.29 24.13
C GLU A 104 -1.88 18.16 23.10
N THR A 105 -0.67 17.74 22.70
CA THR A 105 0.10 18.40 21.65
C THR A 105 -0.69 18.45 20.33
N ILE A 106 -1.30 17.33 19.92
CA ILE A 106 -2.08 17.26 18.69
C ILE A 106 -3.37 18.07 18.80
N ASP A 107 -4.05 18.05 19.94
CA ASP A 107 -5.30 18.78 20.15
C ASP A 107 -5.06 20.30 20.11
N ILE A 108 -3.92 20.79 20.64
CA ILE A 108 -3.51 22.19 20.51
C ILE A 108 -3.35 22.58 19.04
N LEU A 109 -2.70 21.73 18.23
CA LEU A 109 -2.55 21.97 16.80
C LEU A 109 -3.90 21.90 16.07
N ALA A 110 -4.69 20.85 16.35
CA ALA A 110 -5.98 20.61 15.72
C ALA A 110 -6.99 21.73 16.00
N SER A 111 -6.84 22.49 17.09
CA SER A 111 -7.70 23.65 17.41
C SER A 111 -7.73 24.72 16.31
N GLN A 112 -6.73 24.73 15.42
CA GLN A 112 -6.60 25.69 14.31
C GLN A 112 -7.44 25.30 13.08
N LYS A 113 -7.90 24.04 13.00
CA LYS A 113 -8.66 23.51 11.85
C LYS A 113 -9.77 22.57 12.36
N ARG A 114 -10.95 22.67 11.77
CA ARG A 114 -12.04 21.72 12.07
C ARG A 114 -11.86 20.45 11.26
N PHE A 115 -11.60 19.34 11.95
CA PHE A 115 -11.60 18.00 11.37
C PHE A 115 -12.97 17.33 11.62
N GLN A 116 -13.35 16.44 10.69
CA GLN A 116 -14.52 15.54 10.84
C GLN A 116 -14.15 14.23 11.55
N PHE A 117 -12.91 14.10 11.99
CA PHE A 117 -12.34 12.94 12.67
C PHE A 117 -11.37 13.40 13.76
N ASP A 118 -11.05 12.53 14.69
CA ASP A 118 -10.05 12.80 15.72
C ASP A 118 -8.63 12.68 15.10
N LEU A 119 -7.92 13.81 15.05
CA LEU A 119 -6.59 13.87 14.44
C LEU A 119 -5.55 13.05 15.21
N TYR A 120 -5.66 13.05 16.56
CA TYR A 120 -4.78 12.22 17.39
C TYR A 120 -5.00 10.74 17.12
N ASP A 121 -6.24 10.28 17.09
CA ASP A 121 -6.55 8.87 16.84
C ASP A 121 -6.03 8.41 15.47
N MET A 122 -6.12 9.27 14.46
CA MET A 122 -5.56 9.01 13.14
C MET A 122 -4.03 8.86 13.20
N ILE A 123 -3.34 9.80 13.85
CA ILE A 123 -1.87 9.79 13.97
C ILE A 123 -1.40 8.60 14.80
N ALA A 124 -2.01 8.38 15.95
CA ALA A 124 -1.68 7.27 16.82
C ALA A 124 -1.82 5.92 16.11
N GLN A 125 -2.94 5.70 15.41
CA GLN A 125 -3.16 4.47 14.65
C GLN A 125 -2.15 4.30 13.49
N LEU A 126 -1.74 5.39 12.83
CA LEU A 126 -0.67 5.33 11.83
C LEU A 126 0.67 4.91 12.44
N ILE A 127 1.01 5.44 13.63
CA ILE A 127 2.21 5.05 14.37
C ILE A 127 2.14 3.57 14.73
N TYR A 128 1.02 3.11 15.28
CA TYR A 128 0.82 1.71 15.64
C TYR A 128 0.94 0.79 14.43
N ALA A 129 0.27 1.14 13.33
CA ALA A 129 0.33 0.39 12.09
C ALA A 129 1.77 0.34 11.53
N ARG A 130 2.52 1.43 11.64
CA ARG A 130 3.91 1.48 11.16
C ARG A 130 4.83 0.59 11.98
N ILE A 131 4.59 0.45 13.27
CA ILE A 131 5.36 -0.45 14.16
C ILE A 131 4.97 -1.90 13.92
N LEU A 132 3.67 -2.19 13.83
CA LEU A 132 3.17 -3.57 13.78
C LEU A 132 3.26 -4.19 12.38
N TYR A 133 2.91 -3.41 11.35
CA TYR A 133 2.84 -3.89 9.98
C TYR A 133 3.12 -2.77 8.97
N PRO A 134 4.39 -2.45 8.71
CA PRO A 134 4.78 -1.38 7.79
C PRO A 134 4.25 -1.62 6.37
N CYS A 135 3.38 -0.75 5.89
CA CYS A 135 2.84 -0.79 4.52
C CYS A 135 2.47 0.61 4.02
N SER A 136 1.92 0.73 2.81
CA SER A 136 1.44 2.01 2.29
C SER A 136 0.25 2.53 3.09
N LYS A 137 -0.02 3.84 3.07
CA LYS A 137 -1.14 4.46 3.78
C LYS A 137 -2.49 3.89 3.35
N SER A 138 -2.68 3.68 2.05
CA SER A 138 -3.89 3.06 1.49
C SER A 138 -4.09 1.64 2.05
N LYS A 139 -3.05 0.82 2.04
CA LYS A 139 -3.10 -0.52 2.60
C LYS A 139 -3.29 -0.50 4.12
N THR A 140 -2.73 0.48 4.81
CA THR A 140 -2.91 0.64 6.27
C THR A 140 -4.37 0.83 6.63
N ALA A 141 -5.09 1.73 5.93
CA ALA A 141 -6.50 1.99 6.18
C ALA A 141 -7.37 0.74 6.01
N SER A 142 -7.12 -0.04 4.95
CA SER A 142 -7.95 -1.18 4.58
C SER A 142 -7.60 -2.48 5.30
N THR A 143 -6.32 -2.70 5.67
CA THR A 143 -5.85 -4.01 6.14
C THR A 143 -5.23 -4.01 7.55
N VAL A 144 -4.90 -2.85 8.12
CA VAL A 144 -4.28 -2.78 9.46
C VAL A 144 -5.23 -2.19 10.49
N PHE A 145 -5.82 -1.03 10.22
CA PHE A 145 -6.73 -0.37 11.17
C PHE A 145 -7.89 -1.25 11.63
N PRO A 146 -8.57 -2.03 10.76
CA PRO A 146 -9.67 -2.89 11.20
C PRO A 146 -9.26 -3.97 12.21
N TYR A 147 -7.96 -4.31 12.26
CA TYR A 147 -7.46 -5.34 13.17
C TYR A 147 -6.84 -4.79 14.46
N LEU A 148 -6.72 -3.49 14.62
CA LEU A 148 -6.31 -2.91 15.90
C LEU A 148 -7.42 -3.11 16.93
N TYR A 149 -7.04 -3.51 18.15
CA TYR A 149 -7.96 -3.55 19.26
C TYR A 149 -8.37 -2.12 19.62
N HIS A 150 -9.65 -1.84 19.74
CA HIS A 150 -10.18 -0.47 19.86
C HIS A 150 -9.77 0.50 18.74
N GLY A 151 -9.40 0.00 17.56
CA GLY A 151 -9.14 0.86 16.41
C GLY A 151 -10.40 1.64 15.99
N VAL A 152 -10.22 2.92 15.71
CA VAL A 152 -11.27 3.80 15.19
C VAL A 152 -11.26 3.70 13.66
N PRO A 153 -12.42 3.63 12.98
CA PRO A 153 -12.47 3.67 11.53
C PRO A 153 -11.93 5.00 11.00
N ILE A 154 -10.88 4.96 10.21
CA ILE A 154 -10.26 6.11 9.54
C ILE A 154 -10.14 5.79 8.06
N SER A 155 -10.68 6.66 7.21
CA SER A 155 -10.61 6.52 5.76
C SER A 155 -9.22 6.93 5.22
N GLU A 156 -8.92 6.51 3.99
CA GLU A 156 -7.70 6.91 3.30
C GLU A 156 -7.61 8.44 3.13
N ASP A 157 -8.71 9.09 2.76
CA ASP A 157 -8.77 10.55 2.61
C ASP A 157 -8.49 11.27 3.92
N GLN A 158 -9.03 10.78 5.04
CA GLN A 158 -8.75 11.33 6.36
C GLN A 158 -7.27 11.18 6.76
N ILE A 159 -6.62 10.10 6.35
CA ILE A 159 -5.17 9.92 6.53
C ILE A 159 -4.40 10.99 5.77
N TYR A 160 -4.74 11.23 4.49
CA TYR A 160 -4.04 12.22 3.68
C TYR A 160 -4.30 13.65 4.17
N ASP A 161 -5.52 13.97 4.54
CA ASP A 161 -5.87 15.28 5.12
C ASP A 161 -5.11 15.57 6.42
N GLY A 162 -5.05 14.59 7.32
CA GLY A 162 -4.32 14.72 8.56
C GLY A 162 -2.81 14.82 8.35
N CYS A 163 -2.25 13.99 7.45
CA CYS A 163 -0.83 14.07 7.11
C CYS A 163 -0.45 15.41 6.45
N ALA A 164 -1.29 15.95 5.57
CA ALA A 164 -1.07 17.26 4.96
C ALA A 164 -1.04 18.36 6.02
N PHE A 165 -2.00 18.37 6.93
CA PHE A 165 -2.05 19.34 8.03
C PHE A 165 -0.83 19.28 8.95
N ILE A 166 -0.39 18.07 9.35
CA ILE A 166 0.83 17.91 10.15
C ILE A 166 2.06 18.38 9.35
N GLY A 167 2.12 18.11 8.04
CA GLY A 167 3.19 18.59 7.16
C GLY A 167 3.25 20.10 7.08
N GLU A 168 2.11 20.79 6.98
CA GLU A 168 2.02 22.25 7.00
C GLU A 168 2.44 22.84 8.35
N SER A 169 2.14 22.14 9.44
CA SER A 169 2.39 22.56 10.81
C SER A 169 3.63 21.93 11.46
N TYR A 170 4.48 21.25 10.67
CA TYR A 170 5.53 20.36 11.20
C TYR A 170 6.49 21.01 12.19
N LYS A 171 6.87 22.28 11.96
CA LYS A 171 7.79 23.01 12.86
C LYS A 171 7.18 23.15 14.25
N LYS A 172 5.93 23.61 14.29
CA LYS A 172 5.21 23.80 15.57
C LYS A 172 4.97 22.45 16.26
N TYR A 173 4.67 21.39 15.48
CA TYR A 173 4.55 20.05 16.03
C TYR A 173 5.84 19.58 16.69
N ILE A 174 6.99 19.75 16.01
CA ILE A 174 8.32 19.39 16.56
C ILE A 174 8.64 20.18 17.83
N GLU A 175 8.36 21.47 17.86
CA GLU A 175 8.57 22.33 19.03
C GLU A 175 7.75 21.84 20.23
N LEU A 176 6.45 21.62 20.05
CA LEU A 176 5.55 21.12 21.10
C LEU A 176 5.96 19.72 21.58
N PHE A 177 6.25 18.82 20.65
CA PHE A 177 6.68 17.47 20.98
C PHE A 177 8.00 17.45 21.76
N ASN A 178 8.97 18.26 21.34
CA ASN A 178 10.23 18.41 22.06
C ASN A 178 10.02 18.94 23.48
N HIS A 179 9.14 19.92 23.65
CA HIS A 179 8.80 20.44 24.97
C HIS A 179 8.22 19.35 25.88
N CYS A 180 7.21 18.62 25.42
CA CYS A 180 6.63 17.50 26.18
C CYS A 180 7.67 16.41 26.49
N TYR A 181 8.57 16.11 25.55
CA TYR A 181 9.65 15.16 25.78
C TYR A 181 10.60 15.62 26.89
N GLU A 182 10.98 16.90 26.91
CA GLU A 182 11.92 17.46 27.88
C GLU A 182 11.32 17.56 29.30
N GLU A 183 10.01 17.65 29.41
CA GLU A 183 9.33 17.59 30.71
C GLU A 183 9.45 16.20 31.37
N HIS A 184 9.53 15.14 30.58
CA HIS A 184 9.56 13.76 31.07
C HIS A 184 10.97 13.16 31.06
N TYR A 185 11.80 13.54 30.09
CA TYR A 185 13.12 12.96 29.86
C TYR A 185 14.20 14.03 29.74
N LYS A 186 15.29 13.87 30.49
CA LYS A 186 16.48 14.71 30.33
C LYS A 186 17.32 14.21 29.17
N ARG A 187 17.54 15.05 28.17
CA ARG A 187 18.47 14.74 27.08
C ARG A 187 19.90 14.81 27.55
N ASN A 188 20.69 13.82 27.16
CA ASN A 188 22.13 13.83 27.38
C ASN A 188 22.86 14.22 26.08
N PHE A 189 23.39 15.42 26.02
CA PHE A 189 24.11 15.95 24.85
C PHE A 189 25.60 15.60 24.84
N SER A 190 26.09 14.80 25.77
CA SER A 190 27.50 14.34 25.76
C SER A 190 27.83 13.41 24.57
N SER A 191 26.81 12.73 24.04
CA SER A 191 26.92 11.88 22.87
C SER A 191 25.69 12.07 22.01
N VAL A 192 25.88 12.43 20.75
CA VAL A 192 24.79 12.68 19.79
C VAL A 192 24.97 11.76 18.60
N PHE A 193 23.94 11.01 18.28
CA PHE A 193 23.91 10.13 17.11
C PHE A 193 23.18 10.80 15.96
N PHE A 194 23.85 10.92 14.83
CA PHE A 194 23.27 11.45 13.61
C PHE A 194 22.97 10.31 12.63
N ASN A 195 21.69 10.14 12.31
CA ASN A 195 21.27 9.20 11.28
C ASN A 195 20.54 9.92 10.15
N CYS A 196 21.01 9.71 8.92
CA CYS A 196 20.38 10.25 7.73
C CYS A 196 19.74 9.13 6.90
N THR A 197 18.49 9.30 6.53
CA THR A 197 17.75 8.42 5.63
C THR A 197 17.42 9.16 4.34
N ASN A 198 17.69 8.53 3.19
CA ASN A 198 17.36 9.09 1.88
C ASN A 198 16.08 8.45 1.34
N TYR A 199 15.14 9.27 0.88
CA TYR A 199 13.97 8.85 0.14
C TYR A 199 14.19 9.15 -1.33
N TYR A 200 14.03 8.16 -2.21
CA TYR A 200 14.25 8.26 -3.65
C TYR A 200 12.93 8.44 -4.37
N PHE A 201 12.96 9.23 -5.44
CA PHE A 201 11.79 9.50 -6.26
C PHE A 201 12.07 9.10 -7.71
N GLU A 202 11.15 8.37 -8.31
CA GLU A 202 11.17 8.01 -9.73
C GLU A 202 10.54 9.16 -10.54
N ILE A 203 11.24 10.29 -10.61
CA ILE A 203 10.88 11.47 -11.40
C ILE A 203 12.07 11.89 -12.25
N ASP A 204 11.83 12.35 -13.48
CA ASP A 204 12.89 12.70 -14.43
C ASP A 204 13.61 13.99 -14.05
N LEU A 205 12.87 14.96 -13.54
CA LEU A 205 13.40 16.30 -13.21
C LEU A 205 13.24 16.59 -11.72
N PRO A 206 14.25 17.25 -11.12
CA PRO A 206 14.14 17.79 -9.77
C PRO A 206 12.96 18.75 -9.64
N LYS A 207 12.21 18.66 -8.54
CA LYS A 207 11.08 19.53 -8.26
C LYS A 207 11.03 19.84 -6.77
N GLU A 208 10.90 21.13 -6.42
CA GLU A 208 10.81 21.62 -5.04
C GLU A 208 11.97 21.07 -4.17
N ASP A 209 11.65 20.38 -3.07
CA ASP A 209 12.64 19.79 -2.15
C ASP A 209 13.27 18.49 -2.70
N LYS A 210 12.76 17.95 -3.80
CA LYS A 210 13.25 16.72 -4.43
C LYS A 210 14.36 17.04 -5.39
N GLN A 211 15.58 17.19 -4.86
CA GLN A 211 16.76 17.59 -5.60
C GLN A 211 17.74 16.42 -5.76
N LYS A 212 18.58 16.50 -6.80
CA LYS A 212 19.70 15.57 -6.95
C LYS A 212 20.76 15.88 -5.90
N GLY A 213 21.24 14.86 -5.21
CA GLY A 213 22.23 15.02 -4.17
C GLY A 213 22.97 13.72 -3.84
N PRO A 214 23.98 13.79 -2.98
CA PRO A 214 24.71 12.60 -2.55
C PRO A 214 23.76 11.64 -1.80
N SER A 215 23.84 10.37 -2.13
CA SER A 215 23.06 9.32 -1.47
C SER A 215 23.96 8.19 -0.98
N LYS A 216 23.55 7.52 0.11
CA LYS A 216 24.29 6.38 0.65
C LYS A 216 24.41 5.21 -0.35
N GLU A 217 23.50 5.12 -1.29
CA GLU A 217 23.41 4.03 -2.27
C GLU A 217 23.87 4.44 -3.68
N ASN A 218 24.50 5.61 -3.81
CA ASN A 218 24.99 6.17 -5.09
C ASN A 218 23.92 6.23 -6.19
N ARG A 219 22.65 6.48 -5.83
CA ARG A 219 21.58 6.67 -6.80
C ARG A 219 21.62 8.07 -7.38
N HIS A 220 21.26 8.21 -8.65
CA HIS A 220 21.32 9.48 -9.40
C HIS A 220 19.97 10.21 -9.52
N GLY A 221 18.87 9.62 -9.02
CA GLY A 221 17.54 10.25 -9.04
C GLY A 221 17.41 11.34 -7.97
N PRO A 222 16.36 12.17 -8.06
CA PRO A 222 16.04 13.13 -7.02
C PRO A 222 15.75 12.45 -5.68
N ILE A 223 16.22 13.04 -4.60
CA ILE A 223 16.10 12.53 -3.23
C ILE A 223 15.59 13.60 -2.27
N ILE A 224 15.01 13.16 -1.17
CA ILE A 224 14.85 13.95 0.06
C ILE A 224 15.67 13.26 1.15
N GLY A 225 16.56 14.01 1.78
CA GLY A 225 17.29 13.58 2.98
C GLY A 225 16.51 13.95 4.24
N GLN A 226 16.30 12.97 5.10
CA GLN A 226 15.80 13.18 6.46
C GLN A 226 16.88 12.83 7.46
N ALA A 227 17.21 13.76 8.36
CA ALA A 227 18.16 13.54 9.43
C ALA A 227 17.44 13.43 10.77
N LEU A 228 17.84 12.44 11.57
CA LEU A 228 17.46 12.31 12.96
C LEU A 228 18.69 12.49 13.83
N LEU A 229 18.58 13.38 14.79
CA LEU A 229 19.59 13.62 15.81
C LEU A 229 19.11 13.02 17.12
N LEU A 230 19.83 12.05 17.64
CA LEU A 230 19.50 11.31 18.86
C LEU A 230 20.54 11.56 19.95
#